data_79ed8e0873281e7ce35a68993eee8e82
#
_entry.id   79ed8e0873281e7ce35a68993eee8e82
#
_cell.length_a   1.000
_cell.length_b   1.000
_cell.length_c   1.000
_cell.angle_alpha   90.00
_cell.angle_beta   90.00
_cell.angle_gamma   90.00
#
_symmetry.space_group_name_H-M   'P 1'
#
loop_
_entity.id
_entity.type
_entity.pdbx_description
1 polymer ?
#
loop_
_entity_poly.entity_id
_entity_poly.type
_entity_poly.pdbx_seq_one_letter_code
_entity_poly.pdbx_strand_id
1 'polypeptide(L)'
;MGLLISFLLTVSTFSLARSSSYDGWSQFRGNPNLTGVAASALPETLELLWSYEAGDSIDSSAAIVDGRVFLGTFSGDLLALDLADGSVLWKYFVGEAGIGESSPAVSHGLVYIGDLAGVVHAVDVETGKAVWKFETLGEIKSSPVIFEDKLLIGSYDEHVYCLDAKSGKLLWKLQSNGFIHSTPAVSQGVTYITGCDSILRAVRIEDGKEVHQIDSGSYTAASPAIVGDLAYYGTFDNEVLAVDLAQQAIAWRYLRPERQFPFYSSAAVVDGRIVLGGRDKLVHCLDATTGKALWTFPTGARVDSSPAVSGERVFIGSNDGRLYALSLETGEKLWEFNAGAPLSASPAIAEGRLVIGSQDGVVYCFGKKQ
;
A
#
# COMPACT_ATOMS: atom_id res chain seq x y z
N MET A 1 40.20 -43.80 47.90
CA MET A 1 40.73 -43.30 46.66
C MET A 1 39.53 -42.95 45.78
N GLY A 2 39.00 -41.74 45.95
CA GLY A 2 37.76 -41.27 45.32
C GLY A 2 38.09 -40.35 44.12
N LEU A 3 37.56 -40.70 42.96
CA LEU A 3 37.67 -39.92 41.72
C LEU A 3 36.57 -38.84 41.68
N LEU A 4 36.96 -37.58 41.75
CA LEU A 4 36.09 -36.44 41.44
C LEU A 4 36.05 -36.26 39.92
N ILE A 5 34.89 -36.45 39.31
CA ILE A 5 34.61 -36.12 37.94
C ILE A 5 33.99 -34.70 37.91
N SER A 6 34.78 -33.74 37.35
CA SER A 6 34.36 -32.34 37.15
C SER A 6 33.63 -32.23 35.85
N PHE A 7 32.32 -31.90 35.88
CA PHE A 7 31.52 -31.58 34.65
C PHE A 7 31.73 -30.10 34.31
N LEU A 8 32.42 -29.83 33.20
CA LEU A 8 32.40 -28.50 32.60
C LEU A 8 31.09 -28.29 31.81
N LEU A 9 30.26 -27.39 32.31
CA LEU A 9 29.14 -26.85 31.52
C LEU A 9 29.68 -25.80 30.53
N THR A 10 29.69 -26.14 29.26
CA THR A 10 29.88 -25.15 28.18
C THR A 10 28.56 -24.43 27.93
N VAL A 11 28.48 -23.18 28.35
CA VAL A 11 27.37 -22.28 28.01
C VAL A 11 27.58 -21.81 26.57
N SER A 12 26.84 -22.37 25.62
CA SER A 12 26.79 -21.87 24.25
C SER A 12 25.94 -20.60 24.24
N THR A 13 26.56 -19.45 24.07
CA THR A 13 25.87 -18.19 23.79
C THR A 13 25.35 -18.24 22.38
N PHE A 14 24.05 -18.50 22.21
CA PHE A 14 23.35 -18.26 20.94
C PHE A 14 23.32 -16.74 20.72
N SER A 15 24.17 -16.24 19.85
CA SER A 15 24.03 -14.90 19.27
C SER A 15 22.79 -14.93 18.38
N LEU A 16 21.71 -14.34 18.85
CA LEU A 16 20.57 -13.98 17.99
C LEU A 16 21.09 -12.96 16.97
N ALA A 17 21.43 -13.44 15.78
CA ALA A 17 21.60 -12.57 14.64
C ALA A 17 20.27 -11.80 14.46
N ARG A 18 20.27 -10.49 14.77
CA ARG A 18 19.21 -9.58 14.32
C ARG A 18 19.18 -9.73 12.81
N SER A 19 18.12 -10.34 12.25
CA SER A 19 17.83 -10.17 10.86
C SER A 19 17.72 -8.66 10.64
N SER A 20 18.57 -8.10 9.81
CA SER A 20 18.36 -6.73 9.32
C SER A 20 17.01 -6.75 8.63
N SER A 21 15.99 -6.21 9.28
CA SER A 21 14.71 -5.97 8.63
C SER A 21 15.03 -5.06 7.43
N TYR A 22 14.72 -5.52 6.23
CA TYR A 22 14.84 -4.71 5.01
C TYR A 22 14.03 -3.43 5.22
N ASP A 23 14.71 -2.29 5.21
CA ASP A 23 14.10 -0.98 5.42
C ASP A 23 13.68 -0.38 4.08
N GLY A 24 12.72 -1.00 3.43
CA GLY A 24 12.17 -0.54 2.17
C GLY A 24 10.64 -0.47 2.20
N TRP A 25 10.08 0.34 1.33
CA TRP A 25 8.66 0.41 1.01
C TRP A 25 8.48 -0.02 -0.45
N SER A 26 8.66 -1.32 -0.70
CA SER A 26 8.88 -1.86 -2.04
C SER A 26 7.63 -1.98 -2.91
N GLN A 27 6.44 -1.74 -2.37
CA GLN A 27 5.17 -1.84 -3.08
C GLN A 27 4.08 -1.05 -2.34
N PHE A 28 2.90 -0.93 -2.94
CA PHE A 28 1.76 -0.27 -2.30
C PHE A 28 1.52 -0.80 -0.89
N ARG A 29 1.34 0.10 0.09
CA ARG A 29 1.18 -0.21 1.53
C ARG A 29 2.39 -0.88 2.19
N GLY A 30 3.56 -0.92 1.54
CA GLY A 30 4.84 -1.35 2.10
C GLY A 30 5.11 -2.85 2.13
N ASN A 31 4.07 -3.70 2.14
CA ASN A 31 4.21 -5.15 2.24
C ASN A 31 3.05 -5.89 1.55
N PRO A 32 3.18 -7.20 1.25
CA PRO A 32 2.14 -7.96 0.55
C PRO A 32 0.80 -8.09 1.31
N ASN A 33 0.81 -8.00 2.63
CA ASN A 33 -0.42 -7.99 3.46
C ASN A 33 -1.14 -6.63 3.43
N LEU A 34 -0.54 -5.61 2.84
CA LEU A 34 -1.03 -4.24 2.67
C LEU A 34 -1.33 -3.53 4.01
N THR A 35 -0.55 -3.79 5.04
CA THR A 35 -0.81 -3.26 6.39
C THR A 35 -0.52 -1.76 6.56
N GLY A 36 0.25 -1.15 5.66
CA GLY A 36 0.57 0.27 5.71
C GLY A 36 1.47 0.68 6.88
N VAL A 37 2.30 -0.24 7.37
CA VAL A 37 3.20 -0.03 8.50
C VAL A 37 4.65 -0.04 8.03
N ALA A 38 5.39 1.03 8.32
CA ALA A 38 6.80 1.15 7.99
C ALA A 38 7.68 0.32 8.94
N ALA A 39 8.73 -0.28 8.40
CA ALA A 39 9.71 -1.03 9.19
C ALA A 39 10.62 -0.09 10.00
N SER A 40 10.89 1.13 9.49
CA SER A 40 11.73 2.13 10.13
C SER A 40 10.93 3.24 10.78
N ALA A 41 11.51 3.83 11.82
CA ALA A 41 10.97 5.03 12.45
C ALA A 41 11.41 6.29 11.70
N LEU A 42 10.49 7.23 11.54
CA LEU A 42 10.80 8.58 11.08
C LEU A 42 11.37 9.43 12.22
N PRO A 43 12.23 10.42 11.91
CA PRO A 43 12.69 11.41 12.90
C PRO A 43 11.51 12.09 13.60
N GLU A 44 11.69 12.50 14.86
CA GLU A 44 10.64 13.22 15.61
C GLU A 44 10.22 14.51 14.89
N THR A 45 11.20 15.27 14.38
CA THR A 45 10.95 16.49 13.60
C THR A 45 11.10 16.17 12.12
N LEU A 46 10.06 16.45 11.34
CA LEU A 46 10.09 16.33 9.89
C LEU A 46 10.25 17.71 9.25
N GLU A 47 11.24 17.81 8.38
CA GLU A 47 11.48 18.97 7.53
C GLU A 47 11.34 18.56 6.07
N LEU A 48 10.91 19.49 5.22
CA LEU A 48 10.97 19.31 3.77
C LEU A 48 12.46 19.30 3.36
N LEU A 49 12.89 18.18 2.79
CA LEU A 49 14.27 18.00 2.33
C LEU A 49 14.43 18.47 0.89
N TRP A 50 13.53 18.00 0.04
CA TRP A 50 13.45 18.37 -1.36
C TRP A 50 12.01 18.24 -1.89
N SER A 51 11.76 18.91 -3.00
CA SER A 51 10.57 18.72 -3.83
C SER A 51 10.98 18.61 -5.29
N TYR A 52 10.21 17.84 -6.06
CA TYR A 52 10.42 17.65 -7.48
C TYR A 52 9.12 17.89 -8.25
N GLU A 53 9.15 18.77 -9.26
CA GLU A 53 8.02 19.06 -10.15
C GLU A 53 7.98 18.03 -11.29
N ALA A 54 7.05 17.09 -11.22
CA ALA A 54 6.87 16.05 -12.21
C ALA A 54 6.06 16.51 -13.44
N GLY A 55 5.34 17.63 -13.29
CA GLY A 55 4.63 18.29 -14.39
C GLY A 55 3.18 17.88 -14.58
N ASP A 56 2.71 16.79 -13.98
CA ASP A 56 1.30 16.36 -14.03
C ASP A 56 0.90 15.59 -12.77
N SER A 57 -0.40 15.45 -12.55
CA SER A 57 -1.01 14.85 -11.36
C SER A 57 -0.37 13.52 -10.96
N ILE A 58 -0.20 13.34 -9.65
CA ILE A 58 0.35 12.13 -9.04
C ILE A 58 -0.68 11.55 -8.08
N ASP A 59 -1.39 10.51 -8.53
CA ASP A 59 -2.27 9.68 -7.71
C ASP A 59 -1.59 8.35 -7.29
N SER A 60 -0.52 7.99 -7.99
CA SER A 60 0.36 6.86 -7.68
C SER A 60 1.12 7.09 -6.37
N SER A 61 1.10 6.12 -5.46
CA SER A 61 1.92 6.15 -4.24
C SER A 61 3.34 5.71 -4.55
N ALA A 62 4.34 6.29 -3.89
CA ALA A 62 5.72 5.96 -4.15
C ALA A 62 6.12 4.56 -3.64
N ALA A 63 7.09 3.93 -4.32
CA ALA A 63 7.92 2.88 -3.74
C ALA A 63 9.30 3.47 -3.40
N ILE A 64 9.90 3.04 -2.27
CA ILE A 64 11.21 3.47 -1.80
C ILE A 64 12.07 2.24 -1.56
N VAL A 65 13.16 2.12 -2.34
CA VAL A 65 14.03 0.94 -2.33
C VAL A 65 15.46 1.36 -2.65
N ASP A 66 16.41 0.99 -1.80
CA ASP A 66 17.85 1.17 -2.00
C ASP A 66 18.21 2.61 -2.41
N GLY A 67 17.74 3.59 -1.63
CA GLY A 67 18.00 5.01 -1.85
C GLY A 67 17.31 5.63 -3.08
N ARG A 68 16.29 4.97 -3.64
CA ARG A 68 15.54 5.44 -4.82
C ARG A 68 14.05 5.52 -4.54
N VAL A 69 13.41 6.48 -5.19
CA VAL A 69 11.96 6.69 -5.16
C VAL A 69 11.40 6.43 -6.54
N PHE A 70 10.40 5.56 -6.62
CA PHE A 70 9.69 5.24 -7.86
C PHE A 70 8.23 5.65 -7.74
N LEU A 71 7.68 6.34 -8.75
CA LEU A 71 6.27 6.76 -8.79
C LEU A 71 5.82 7.01 -10.22
N GLY A 72 4.51 6.90 -10.43
CA GLY A 72 3.88 7.18 -11.73
C GLY A 72 3.21 8.55 -11.76
N THR A 73 3.13 9.15 -12.94
CA THR A 73 2.37 10.39 -13.21
C THR A 73 1.19 10.13 -14.13
N PHE A 74 0.19 10.98 -14.06
CA PHE A 74 -0.97 10.86 -14.94
C PHE A 74 -0.62 11.07 -16.43
N SER A 75 0.43 11.84 -16.72
CA SER A 75 0.97 11.98 -18.08
C SER A 75 1.70 10.74 -18.62
N GLY A 76 1.89 9.71 -17.80
CA GLY A 76 2.48 8.43 -18.24
C GLY A 76 3.98 8.27 -17.98
N ASP A 77 4.59 9.14 -17.21
CA ASP A 77 5.97 8.97 -16.78
C ASP A 77 6.04 8.09 -15.52
N LEU A 78 6.76 6.97 -15.61
CA LEU A 78 7.30 6.28 -14.45
C LEU A 78 8.67 6.91 -14.15
N LEU A 79 8.79 7.52 -12.96
CA LEU A 79 9.97 8.24 -12.52
C LEU A 79 10.80 7.40 -11.56
N ALA A 80 12.12 7.49 -11.66
CA ALA A 80 13.06 7.12 -10.61
C ALA A 80 13.82 8.35 -10.15
N LEU A 81 13.72 8.67 -8.87
CA LEU A 81 14.41 9.81 -8.26
C LEU A 81 15.39 9.30 -7.20
N ASP A 82 16.48 10.02 -6.99
CA ASP A 82 17.38 9.80 -5.87
C ASP A 82 16.68 10.22 -4.56
N LEU A 83 16.67 9.35 -3.57
CA LEU A 83 16.01 9.61 -2.28
C LEU A 83 16.72 10.73 -1.48
N ALA A 84 18.01 10.94 -1.70
CA ALA A 84 18.78 11.91 -0.94
C ALA A 84 18.45 13.35 -1.32
N ASP A 85 18.30 13.64 -2.64
CA ASP A 85 18.18 15.01 -3.15
C ASP A 85 17.06 15.24 -4.15
N GLY A 86 16.32 14.19 -4.57
CA GLY A 86 15.22 14.27 -5.51
C GLY A 86 15.66 14.41 -6.98
N SER A 87 16.95 14.26 -7.28
CA SER A 87 17.43 14.29 -8.66
C SER A 87 16.89 13.12 -9.49
N VAL A 88 16.60 13.37 -10.77
CA VAL A 88 16.08 12.35 -11.68
C VAL A 88 17.19 11.38 -12.06
N LEU A 89 16.99 10.10 -11.73
CA LEU A 89 17.88 9.01 -12.17
C LEU A 89 17.52 8.58 -13.59
N TRP A 90 16.23 8.33 -13.81
CA TRP A 90 15.68 8.04 -15.14
C TRP A 90 14.17 8.29 -15.18
N LYS A 91 13.64 8.35 -16.42
CA LYS A 91 12.21 8.38 -16.74
C LYS A 91 11.90 7.32 -17.77
N TYR A 92 10.75 6.66 -17.61
CA TYR A 92 10.22 5.72 -18.56
C TYR A 92 8.78 6.09 -18.90
N PHE A 93 8.51 6.37 -20.18
CA PHE A 93 7.18 6.71 -20.66
C PHE A 93 6.39 5.46 -21.00
N VAL A 94 5.28 5.21 -20.28
CA VAL A 94 4.42 4.03 -20.49
C VAL A 94 3.56 4.19 -21.75
N GLY A 95 3.06 5.41 -22.01
CA GLY A 95 2.17 5.76 -23.11
C GLY A 95 1.26 6.93 -22.74
N GLU A 96 0.51 7.46 -23.72
CA GLU A 96 -0.36 8.64 -23.57
C GLU A 96 -1.61 8.39 -22.70
N ALA A 97 -1.99 7.12 -22.45
CA ALA A 97 -3.09 6.81 -21.54
C ALA A 97 -2.77 7.17 -20.10
N GLY A 98 -1.49 7.18 -19.74
CA GLY A 98 -1.01 7.61 -18.44
C GLY A 98 -1.03 6.53 -17.36
N ILE A 99 -0.50 6.90 -16.19
CA ILE A 99 -0.53 6.07 -14.98
C ILE A 99 -1.51 6.72 -14.00
N GLY A 100 -2.58 6.01 -13.65
CA GLY A 100 -3.55 6.51 -12.69
C GLY A 100 -3.12 6.19 -11.25
N GLU A 101 -3.94 5.44 -10.54
CA GLU A 101 -3.72 5.11 -9.13
C GLU A 101 -2.75 3.94 -8.91
N SER A 102 -2.37 3.20 -9.97
CA SER A 102 -1.40 2.11 -9.87
C SER A 102 -0.08 2.61 -9.27
N SER A 103 0.36 1.98 -8.20
CA SER A 103 1.61 2.33 -7.50
C SER A 103 2.70 1.32 -7.87
N PRO A 104 3.97 1.73 -8.02
CA PRO A 104 5.03 0.80 -8.38
C PRO A 104 5.28 -0.29 -7.34
N ALA A 105 5.68 -1.47 -7.82
CA ALA A 105 6.31 -2.49 -6.99
C ALA A 105 7.73 -2.74 -7.47
N VAL A 106 8.67 -2.97 -6.55
CA VAL A 106 10.09 -3.15 -6.86
C VAL A 106 10.56 -4.50 -6.32
N SER A 107 11.04 -5.36 -7.21
CA SER A 107 11.61 -6.65 -6.85
C SER A 107 12.43 -7.21 -8.02
N HIS A 108 13.33 -8.17 -7.76
CA HIS A 108 14.12 -8.87 -8.80
C HIS A 108 14.92 -7.93 -9.73
N GLY A 109 15.29 -6.72 -9.26
CA GLY A 109 15.94 -5.71 -10.10
C GLY A 109 15.01 -5.03 -11.10
N LEU A 110 13.70 -5.18 -10.95
CA LEU A 110 12.67 -4.60 -11.81
C LEU A 110 11.70 -3.72 -11.02
N VAL A 111 11.18 -2.71 -11.69
CA VAL A 111 10.05 -1.88 -11.25
C VAL A 111 8.83 -2.28 -12.08
N TYR A 112 7.73 -2.60 -11.42
CA TYR A 112 6.48 -3.02 -12.06
C TYR A 112 5.42 -1.96 -11.85
N ILE A 113 4.61 -1.67 -12.88
CA ILE A 113 3.50 -0.74 -12.80
C ILE A 113 2.44 -1.07 -13.84
N GLY A 114 1.18 -0.77 -13.54
CA GLY A 114 0.07 -0.81 -14.50
C GLY A 114 -0.26 0.56 -15.07
N ASP A 115 -0.77 0.63 -16.30
CA ASP A 115 -1.23 1.86 -16.92
C ASP A 115 -2.73 1.84 -17.27
N LEU A 116 -3.27 2.99 -17.66
CA LEU A 116 -4.66 3.14 -18.04
C LEU A 116 -4.99 2.60 -19.45
N ALA A 117 -3.96 2.20 -20.24
CA ALA A 117 -4.16 1.43 -21.47
C ALA A 117 -4.35 -0.07 -21.20
N GLY A 118 -4.18 -0.53 -19.94
CA GLY A 118 -4.29 -1.92 -19.57
C GLY A 118 -3.00 -2.71 -19.69
N VAL A 119 -1.85 -2.04 -19.68
CA VAL A 119 -0.55 -2.69 -19.81
C VAL A 119 0.17 -2.74 -18.47
N VAL A 120 0.68 -3.90 -18.12
CA VAL A 120 1.66 -4.08 -17.05
C VAL A 120 3.05 -3.93 -17.65
N HIS A 121 3.84 -3.03 -17.09
CA HIS A 121 5.22 -2.78 -17.48
C HIS A 121 6.17 -3.31 -16.42
N ALA A 122 7.25 -3.96 -16.85
CA ALA A 122 8.42 -4.24 -16.02
C ALA A 122 9.63 -3.52 -16.62
N VAL A 123 10.24 -2.70 -15.79
CA VAL A 123 11.32 -1.79 -16.17
C VAL A 123 12.53 -2.09 -15.30
N ASP A 124 13.71 -2.13 -15.89
CA ASP A 124 14.96 -2.35 -15.20
C ASP A 124 15.23 -1.20 -14.21
N VAL A 125 15.48 -1.54 -12.94
CA VAL A 125 15.59 -0.59 -11.83
C VAL A 125 16.77 0.38 -11.97
N GLU A 126 17.84 -0.03 -12.65
CA GLU A 126 19.06 0.77 -12.82
C GLU A 126 18.99 1.68 -14.04
N THR A 127 18.41 1.18 -15.14
CA THR A 127 18.52 1.84 -16.44
C THR A 127 17.24 2.49 -16.93
N GLY A 128 16.09 2.18 -16.29
CA GLY A 128 14.78 2.66 -16.77
C GLY A 128 14.34 2.06 -18.11
N LYS A 129 14.96 0.97 -18.56
CA LYS A 129 14.59 0.32 -19.83
C LYS A 129 13.53 -0.74 -19.62
N ALA A 130 12.56 -0.81 -20.53
CA ALA A 130 11.56 -1.89 -20.52
C ALA A 130 12.23 -3.26 -20.66
N VAL A 131 11.82 -4.19 -19.81
CA VAL A 131 12.26 -5.60 -19.86
C VAL A 131 11.16 -6.45 -20.47
N TRP A 132 9.93 -6.31 -19.98
CA TRP A 132 8.77 -6.96 -20.56
C TRP A 132 7.50 -6.12 -20.36
N LYS A 133 6.47 -6.44 -21.15
CA LYS A 133 5.13 -5.88 -21.04
C LYS A 133 4.11 -7.02 -21.12
N PHE A 134 2.97 -6.85 -20.43
CA PHE A 134 1.83 -7.75 -20.52
C PHE A 134 0.56 -6.93 -20.70
N GLU A 135 -0.26 -7.26 -21.69
CA GLU A 135 -1.49 -6.53 -22.01
C GLU A 135 -2.71 -7.25 -21.41
N THR A 136 -3.55 -6.51 -20.72
CA THR A 136 -4.90 -6.88 -20.31
C THR A 136 -5.92 -6.22 -21.26
N LEU A 137 -7.22 -6.43 -21.05
CA LEU A 137 -8.25 -5.85 -21.91
C LEU A 137 -8.98 -4.65 -21.29
N GLY A 138 -8.50 -4.15 -20.17
CA GLY A 138 -9.08 -3.02 -19.45
C GLY A 138 -8.04 -2.23 -18.66
N GLU A 139 -8.40 -1.01 -18.24
CA GLU A 139 -7.54 -0.15 -17.42
C GLU A 139 -6.98 -0.89 -16.19
N ILE A 140 -5.74 -0.55 -15.80
CA ILE A 140 -5.13 -1.04 -14.58
C ILE A 140 -5.00 0.11 -13.58
N LYS A 141 -5.87 0.11 -12.57
CA LYS A 141 -5.80 1.01 -11.41
C LYS A 141 -5.23 0.31 -10.17
N SER A 142 -5.32 -1.00 -10.14
CA SER A 142 -4.69 -1.86 -9.15
C SER A 142 -3.17 -1.70 -9.17
N SER A 143 -2.54 -1.78 -8.01
CA SER A 143 -1.08 -1.82 -7.92
C SER A 143 -0.57 -3.25 -8.01
N PRO A 144 0.57 -3.51 -8.67
CA PRO A 144 1.18 -4.83 -8.66
C PRO A 144 1.65 -5.20 -7.25
N VAL A 145 1.45 -6.46 -6.88
CA VAL A 145 1.96 -7.05 -5.65
C VAL A 145 2.89 -8.20 -6.00
N ILE A 146 4.09 -8.16 -5.46
CA ILE A 146 5.08 -9.22 -5.65
C ILE A 146 5.07 -10.13 -4.43
N PHE A 147 4.88 -11.42 -4.72
CA PHE A 147 5.01 -12.49 -3.74
C PHE A 147 5.88 -13.60 -4.33
N GLU A 148 7.04 -13.82 -3.75
CA GLU A 148 8.10 -14.68 -4.33
C GLU A 148 8.42 -14.26 -5.78
N ASP A 149 8.36 -15.18 -6.74
CA ASP A 149 8.59 -14.93 -8.17
C ASP A 149 7.29 -14.61 -8.95
N LYS A 150 6.19 -14.26 -8.28
CA LYS A 150 4.88 -13.99 -8.89
C LYS A 150 4.46 -12.53 -8.70
N LEU A 151 3.89 -11.98 -9.77
CA LEU A 151 3.23 -10.68 -9.77
C LEU A 151 1.72 -10.89 -9.84
N LEU A 152 1.00 -10.30 -8.90
CA LEU A 152 -0.46 -10.28 -8.84
C LEU A 152 -0.97 -8.88 -9.16
N ILE A 153 -2.01 -8.76 -9.99
CA ILE A 153 -2.59 -7.45 -10.36
C ILE A 153 -4.05 -7.63 -10.81
N GLY A 154 -4.88 -6.66 -10.47
CA GLY A 154 -6.27 -6.56 -10.94
C GLY A 154 -6.41 -5.67 -12.17
N SER A 155 -7.41 -5.91 -13.01
CA SER A 155 -7.75 -5.10 -14.17
C SER A 155 -9.25 -4.83 -14.24
N TYR A 156 -9.60 -3.75 -14.93
CA TYR A 156 -10.99 -3.40 -15.25
C TYR A 156 -11.61 -4.28 -16.32
N ASP A 157 -10.84 -5.24 -16.89
CA ASP A 157 -11.40 -6.32 -17.70
C ASP A 157 -12.00 -7.47 -16.87
N GLU A 158 -12.23 -7.22 -15.56
CA GLU A 158 -12.84 -8.15 -14.61
C GLU A 158 -11.94 -9.36 -14.27
N HIS A 159 -10.62 -9.27 -14.48
CA HIS A 159 -9.71 -10.35 -14.13
C HIS A 159 -8.64 -9.92 -13.13
N VAL A 160 -8.28 -10.89 -12.30
CA VAL A 160 -6.99 -10.90 -11.59
C VAL A 160 -6.01 -11.73 -12.37
N TYR A 161 -4.83 -11.21 -12.55
CA TYR A 161 -3.74 -11.87 -13.25
C TYR A 161 -2.62 -12.25 -12.28
N CYS A 162 -2.06 -13.42 -12.47
CA CYS A 162 -0.79 -13.84 -11.88
C CYS A 162 0.21 -14.08 -13.00
N LEU A 163 1.28 -13.29 -12.96
CA LEU A 163 2.36 -13.36 -13.94
C LEU A 163 3.64 -13.87 -13.26
N ASP A 164 4.51 -14.52 -14.01
CA ASP A 164 5.90 -14.71 -13.62
C ASP A 164 6.58 -13.33 -13.59
N ALA A 165 7.08 -12.92 -12.43
CA ALA A 165 7.59 -11.57 -12.23
C ALA A 165 8.82 -11.26 -13.11
N LYS A 166 9.66 -12.26 -13.43
CA LYS A 166 10.89 -12.07 -14.19
C LYS A 166 10.66 -11.98 -15.70
N SER A 167 9.66 -12.74 -16.20
CA SER A 167 9.43 -12.89 -17.64
C SER A 167 8.12 -12.28 -18.16
N GLY A 168 7.20 -11.88 -17.28
CA GLY A 168 5.86 -11.42 -17.65
C GLY A 168 4.94 -12.52 -18.18
N LYS A 169 5.34 -13.80 -18.13
CA LYS A 169 4.53 -14.90 -18.62
C LYS A 169 3.29 -15.08 -17.73
N LEU A 170 2.12 -15.19 -18.37
CA LEU A 170 0.88 -15.53 -17.68
C LEU A 170 0.99 -16.92 -17.03
N LEU A 171 0.80 -16.99 -15.73
CA LEU A 171 0.72 -18.24 -14.96
C LEU A 171 -0.73 -18.68 -14.84
N TRP A 172 -1.59 -17.79 -14.40
CA TRP A 172 -3.03 -17.99 -14.36
C TRP A 172 -3.77 -16.63 -14.34
N LYS A 173 -5.05 -16.68 -14.64
CA LYS A 173 -5.97 -15.56 -14.43
C LYS A 173 -7.28 -16.07 -13.88
N LEU A 174 -7.96 -15.26 -13.07
CA LEU A 174 -9.26 -15.54 -12.49
C LEU A 174 -10.24 -14.42 -12.87
N GLN A 175 -11.40 -14.81 -13.41
CA GLN A 175 -12.46 -13.84 -13.71
C GLN A 175 -13.32 -13.57 -12.46
N SER A 176 -13.60 -12.29 -12.21
CA SER A 176 -14.63 -11.80 -11.28
C SER A 176 -15.91 -11.43 -12.04
N ASN A 177 -16.90 -10.91 -11.32
CA ASN A 177 -18.15 -10.41 -11.92
C ASN A 177 -18.20 -8.86 -11.94
N GLY A 178 -17.09 -8.20 -11.78
CA GLY A 178 -16.95 -6.75 -11.78
C GLY A 178 -15.52 -6.30 -11.86
N PHE A 179 -15.32 -5.01 -12.08
CA PHE A 179 -13.99 -4.40 -12.16
C PHE A 179 -13.17 -4.65 -10.89
N ILE A 180 -11.89 -4.92 -11.06
CA ILE A 180 -10.96 -5.08 -9.95
C ILE A 180 -10.11 -3.82 -9.83
N HIS A 181 -10.55 -2.94 -8.95
CA HIS A 181 -9.86 -1.70 -8.61
C HIS A 181 -8.80 -1.92 -7.54
N SER A 182 -9.12 -2.73 -6.54
CA SER A 182 -8.27 -2.95 -5.38
C SER A 182 -6.96 -3.63 -5.73
N THR A 183 -5.94 -3.36 -4.94
CA THR A 183 -4.67 -4.10 -4.96
C THR A 183 -4.86 -5.43 -4.23
N PRO A 184 -4.46 -6.57 -4.82
CA PRO A 184 -4.53 -7.88 -4.17
C PRO A 184 -3.65 -7.93 -2.92
N ALA A 185 -4.23 -8.30 -1.75
CA ALA A 185 -3.43 -8.57 -0.56
C ALA A 185 -3.00 -10.03 -0.52
N VAL A 186 -1.84 -10.32 0.08
CA VAL A 186 -1.32 -11.68 0.17
C VAL A 186 -1.06 -12.07 1.61
N SER A 187 -1.52 -13.24 2.01
CA SER A 187 -1.18 -13.87 3.28
C SER A 187 -1.13 -15.39 3.11
N GLN A 188 -0.08 -16.03 3.63
CA GLN A 188 0.07 -17.48 3.70
C GLN A 188 -0.16 -18.23 2.36
N GLY A 189 0.33 -17.66 1.24
CA GLY A 189 0.19 -18.26 -0.10
C GLY A 189 -1.19 -18.14 -0.73
N VAL A 190 -2.09 -17.35 -0.11
CA VAL A 190 -3.41 -17.00 -0.60
C VAL A 190 -3.45 -15.51 -0.92
N THR A 191 -4.01 -15.13 -2.05
CA THR A 191 -4.31 -13.73 -2.36
C THR A 191 -5.78 -13.43 -2.11
N TYR A 192 -6.02 -12.28 -1.52
CA TYR A 192 -7.35 -11.78 -1.16
C TYR A 192 -7.67 -10.57 -2.01
N ILE A 193 -8.77 -10.64 -2.73
CA ILE A 193 -9.15 -9.69 -3.76
C ILE A 193 -10.55 -9.18 -3.47
N THR A 194 -10.73 -7.88 -3.48
CA THR A 194 -12.02 -7.21 -3.43
C THR A 194 -12.26 -6.47 -4.73
N GLY A 195 -13.50 -6.15 -5.06
CA GLY A 195 -13.82 -5.46 -6.31
C GLY A 195 -15.23 -4.90 -6.35
N CYS A 196 -15.66 -4.54 -7.56
CA CYS A 196 -16.98 -3.95 -7.82
C CYS A 196 -18.11 -4.98 -7.87
N ASP A 197 -17.87 -6.23 -7.53
CA ASP A 197 -18.88 -7.28 -7.45
C ASP A 197 -19.27 -7.67 -6.01
N SER A 198 -18.81 -6.89 -5.03
CA SER A 198 -19.12 -7.07 -3.60
C SER A 198 -18.57 -8.36 -2.98
N ILE A 199 -17.69 -9.07 -3.66
CA ILE A 199 -17.13 -10.34 -3.19
C ILE A 199 -15.67 -10.17 -2.78
N LEU A 200 -15.34 -10.60 -1.57
CA LEU A 200 -13.94 -10.86 -1.18
C LEU A 200 -13.62 -12.30 -1.59
N ARG A 201 -12.69 -12.45 -2.53
CA ARG A 201 -12.22 -13.75 -3.02
C ARG A 201 -10.90 -14.11 -2.38
N ALA A 202 -10.78 -15.35 -1.95
CA ALA A 202 -9.53 -15.96 -1.54
C ALA A 202 -9.06 -16.92 -2.62
N VAL A 203 -7.88 -16.67 -3.19
CA VAL A 203 -7.34 -17.43 -4.32
C VAL A 203 -5.96 -17.97 -3.98
N ARG A 204 -5.74 -19.25 -4.14
CA ARG A 204 -4.42 -19.84 -3.93
C ARG A 204 -3.45 -19.38 -5.02
N ILE A 205 -2.33 -18.80 -4.62
CA ILE A 205 -1.38 -18.16 -5.55
C ILE A 205 -0.67 -19.19 -6.43
N GLU A 206 -0.49 -20.42 -5.96
CA GLU A 206 0.23 -21.48 -6.68
C GLU A 206 -0.44 -21.84 -8.00
N ASP A 207 -1.77 -22.01 -8.01
CA ASP A 207 -2.52 -22.56 -9.14
C ASP A 207 -3.74 -21.72 -9.57
N GLY A 208 -3.99 -20.58 -8.93
CA GLY A 208 -5.11 -19.68 -9.27
C GLY A 208 -6.47 -20.23 -8.89
N LYS A 209 -6.54 -21.30 -8.07
CA LYS A 209 -7.83 -21.83 -7.62
C LYS A 209 -8.43 -20.95 -6.54
N GLU A 210 -9.69 -20.57 -6.77
CA GLU A 210 -10.48 -19.93 -5.74
C GLU A 210 -10.75 -20.91 -4.59
N VAL A 211 -10.36 -20.50 -3.38
CA VAL A 211 -10.50 -21.30 -2.17
C VAL A 211 -11.88 -21.08 -1.56
N HIS A 212 -12.31 -19.82 -1.47
CA HIS A 212 -13.63 -19.41 -1.00
C HIS A 212 -13.97 -17.98 -1.44
N GLN A 213 -15.26 -17.66 -1.35
CA GLN A 213 -15.83 -16.34 -1.59
C GLN A 213 -16.61 -15.90 -0.35
N ILE A 214 -16.52 -14.61 -0.03
CA ILE A 214 -17.28 -14.01 1.08
C ILE A 214 -18.02 -12.80 0.51
N ASP A 215 -19.35 -12.85 0.54
CA ASP A 215 -20.17 -11.71 0.14
C ASP A 215 -20.07 -10.62 1.22
N SER A 216 -19.49 -9.50 0.86
CA SER A 216 -19.36 -8.32 1.74
C SER A 216 -20.62 -7.44 1.73
N GLY A 217 -21.52 -7.67 0.78
CA GLY A 217 -22.77 -6.93 0.62
C GLY A 217 -22.60 -5.57 -0.05
N SER A 218 -21.37 -5.14 -0.32
CA SER A 218 -21.08 -3.85 -0.95
C SER A 218 -19.79 -3.91 -1.76
N TYR A 219 -19.77 -3.22 -2.88
CA TYR A 219 -18.56 -3.07 -3.69
C TYR A 219 -17.54 -2.11 -3.04
N THR A 220 -16.27 -2.25 -3.40
CA THR A 220 -15.19 -1.43 -2.88
C THR A 220 -14.10 -1.16 -3.92
N ALA A 221 -13.47 0.00 -3.78
CA ALA A 221 -12.19 0.32 -4.41
C ALA A 221 -11.01 0.18 -3.42
N ALA A 222 -11.28 0.14 -2.12
CA ALA A 222 -10.25 -0.01 -1.11
C ALA A 222 -9.62 -1.41 -1.16
N SER A 223 -8.30 -1.46 -0.98
CA SER A 223 -7.55 -2.72 -0.90
C SER A 223 -7.65 -3.30 0.51
N PRO A 224 -7.82 -4.63 0.67
CA PRO A 224 -7.94 -5.24 1.98
C PRO A 224 -6.57 -5.29 2.68
N ALA A 225 -6.50 -4.87 3.94
CA ALA A 225 -5.33 -5.09 4.79
C ALA A 225 -5.52 -6.40 5.57
N ILE A 226 -4.52 -7.29 5.55
CA ILE A 226 -4.62 -8.62 6.19
C ILE A 226 -3.73 -8.66 7.42
N VAL A 227 -4.32 -8.98 8.59
CA VAL A 227 -3.58 -9.23 9.83
C VAL A 227 -4.15 -10.47 10.51
N GLY A 228 -3.33 -11.50 10.65
CA GLY A 228 -3.78 -12.82 11.10
C GLY A 228 -4.85 -13.38 10.16
N ASP A 229 -5.98 -13.77 10.71
CA ASP A 229 -7.12 -14.30 9.95
C ASP A 229 -8.20 -13.23 9.67
N LEU A 230 -7.87 -11.94 9.76
CA LEU A 230 -8.81 -10.85 9.53
C LEU A 230 -8.39 -9.99 8.34
N ALA A 231 -9.36 -9.67 7.48
CA ALA A 231 -9.25 -8.69 6.41
C ALA A 231 -10.04 -7.44 6.75
N TYR A 232 -9.43 -6.25 6.58
CA TYR A 232 -10.05 -4.97 6.88
C TYR A 232 -10.08 -4.08 5.65
N TYR A 233 -11.24 -3.54 5.29
CA TYR A 233 -11.40 -2.61 4.18
C TYR A 233 -12.67 -1.76 4.27
N GLY A 234 -12.63 -0.60 3.64
CA GLY A 234 -13.78 0.28 3.49
C GLY A 234 -14.63 -0.08 2.29
N THR A 235 -15.90 0.34 2.27
CA THR A 235 -16.85 0.08 1.19
C THR A 235 -17.51 1.36 0.68
N PHE A 236 -18.18 1.26 -0.47
CA PHE A 236 -18.98 2.35 -1.02
C PHE A 236 -20.33 2.53 -0.32
N ASP A 237 -20.79 1.56 0.46
CA ASP A 237 -21.97 1.68 1.31
C ASP A 237 -21.69 2.33 2.66
N ASN A 238 -20.57 3.08 2.73
CA ASN A 238 -20.20 3.89 3.88
C ASN A 238 -19.83 3.09 5.14
N GLU A 239 -19.37 1.87 4.95
CA GLU A 239 -18.98 0.94 6.01
C GLU A 239 -17.49 0.63 5.98
N VAL A 240 -16.95 0.32 7.15
CA VAL A 240 -15.68 -0.40 7.28
C VAL A 240 -15.97 -1.81 7.78
N LEU A 241 -15.40 -2.80 7.14
CA LEU A 241 -15.61 -4.21 7.45
C LEU A 241 -14.35 -4.83 8.06
N ALA A 242 -14.57 -5.73 9.02
CA ALA A 242 -13.63 -6.81 9.30
C ALA A 242 -14.26 -8.12 8.86
N VAL A 243 -13.53 -8.87 8.06
CA VAL A 243 -13.95 -10.19 7.57
C VAL A 243 -13.05 -11.25 8.19
N ASP A 244 -13.64 -12.20 8.89
CA ASP A 244 -12.95 -13.37 9.42
C ASP A 244 -12.76 -14.38 8.27
N LEU A 245 -11.53 -14.54 7.84
CA LEU A 245 -11.15 -15.38 6.71
C LEU A 245 -11.25 -16.86 7.04
N ALA A 246 -11.03 -17.25 8.30
CA ALA A 246 -11.13 -18.64 8.77
C ALA A 246 -12.59 -19.08 8.90
N GLN A 247 -13.44 -18.20 9.42
CA GLN A 247 -14.89 -18.45 9.55
C GLN A 247 -15.68 -18.12 8.28
N GLN A 248 -15.05 -17.44 7.31
CA GLN A 248 -15.65 -17.00 6.04
C GLN A 248 -16.89 -16.12 6.27
N ALA A 249 -16.81 -15.21 7.22
CA ALA A 249 -17.93 -14.38 7.65
C ALA A 249 -17.48 -12.97 8.00
N ILE A 250 -18.41 -12.02 7.97
CA ILE A 250 -18.17 -10.68 8.47
C ILE A 250 -18.13 -10.72 10.00
N ALA A 251 -16.97 -10.38 10.58
CA ALA A 251 -16.79 -10.33 12.02
C ALA A 251 -17.49 -9.11 12.64
N TRP A 252 -17.36 -7.95 12.00
CA TRP A 252 -18.06 -6.73 12.40
C TRP A 252 -18.17 -5.72 11.24
N ARG A 253 -19.08 -4.76 11.42
CA ARG A 253 -19.28 -3.59 10.54
C ARG A 253 -19.21 -2.32 11.36
N TYR A 254 -18.52 -1.31 10.86
CA TYR A 254 -18.52 0.04 11.38
C TYR A 254 -19.28 0.94 10.42
N LEU A 255 -20.28 1.66 10.92
CA LEU A 255 -21.12 2.58 10.15
C LEU A 255 -21.37 3.84 10.97
N ARG A 256 -21.39 4.99 10.29
CA ARG A 256 -21.80 6.27 10.87
C ARG A 256 -23.09 6.74 10.22
N PRO A 257 -24.27 6.51 10.82
CA PRO A 257 -25.57 6.83 10.22
C PRO A 257 -25.75 8.33 9.90
N GLU A 258 -25.11 9.20 10.68
CA GLU A 258 -25.15 10.66 10.51
C GLU A 258 -24.25 11.18 9.38
N ARG A 259 -23.36 10.34 8.85
CA ARG A 259 -22.40 10.68 7.79
C ARG A 259 -22.24 9.50 6.82
N GLN A 260 -23.05 9.51 5.77
CA GLN A 260 -23.07 8.45 4.77
C GLN A 260 -22.17 8.83 3.59
N PHE A 261 -20.89 8.53 3.69
CA PHE A 261 -19.88 8.77 2.67
C PHE A 261 -18.97 7.55 2.52
N PRO A 262 -18.58 7.18 1.29
CA PRO A 262 -17.72 6.03 1.03
C PRO A 262 -16.36 6.10 1.72
N PHE A 263 -15.82 4.92 2.03
CA PHE A 263 -14.43 4.75 2.43
C PHE A 263 -13.62 4.23 1.22
N TYR A 264 -12.84 5.12 0.63
CA TYR A 264 -11.98 4.83 -0.52
C TYR A 264 -10.56 4.44 -0.08
N SER A 265 -10.09 5.02 1.01
CA SER A 265 -8.80 4.79 1.63
C SER A 265 -8.63 3.34 2.05
N SER A 266 -7.47 2.73 1.74
CA SER A 266 -7.09 1.42 2.28
C SER A 266 -6.58 1.56 3.72
N ALA A 267 -6.96 0.64 4.58
CA ALA A 267 -6.66 0.74 6.01
C ALA A 267 -5.16 0.54 6.34
N ALA A 268 -4.65 1.25 7.34
CA ALA A 268 -3.45 0.85 8.07
C ALA A 268 -3.87 0.05 9.31
N VAL A 269 -3.15 -1.06 9.56
CA VAL A 269 -3.49 -1.96 10.68
C VAL A 269 -2.24 -2.23 11.52
N VAL A 270 -2.29 -1.81 12.78
CA VAL A 270 -1.16 -1.94 13.73
C VAL A 270 -1.66 -1.94 15.17
N ASP A 271 -1.08 -2.75 16.02
CA ASP A 271 -1.31 -2.78 17.47
C ASP A 271 -2.80 -2.78 17.87
N GLY A 272 -3.60 -3.60 17.17
CA GLY A 272 -5.03 -3.70 17.42
C GLY A 272 -5.85 -2.48 16.99
N ARG A 273 -5.29 -1.57 16.21
CA ARG A 273 -5.94 -0.38 15.64
C ARG A 273 -6.01 -0.45 14.13
N ILE A 274 -7.08 0.09 13.60
CA ILE A 274 -7.30 0.29 12.17
C ILE A 274 -7.44 1.78 11.94
N VAL A 275 -6.63 2.34 11.05
CA VAL A 275 -6.72 3.75 10.68
C VAL A 275 -7.00 3.86 9.19
N LEU A 276 -7.95 4.70 8.80
CA LEU A 276 -8.28 4.95 7.40
C LEU A 276 -8.92 6.34 7.21
N GLY A 277 -8.85 6.84 6.00
CA GLY A 277 -9.51 8.08 5.59
C GLY A 277 -10.94 7.83 5.11
N GLY A 278 -11.83 8.81 5.33
CA GLY A 278 -13.20 8.80 4.86
C GLY A 278 -13.51 9.97 3.94
N ARG A 279 -14.44 9.77 2.99
CA ARG A 279 -14.98 10.89 2.19
C ARG A 279 -15.91 11.78 2.99
N ASP A 280 -16.24 11.40 4.24
CA ASP A 280 -16.93 12.22 5.24
C ASP A 280 -16.05 13.32 5.86
N LYS A 281 -14.81 13.49 5.33
CA LYS A 281 -13.80 14.46 5.78
C LYS A 281 -13.24 14.13 7.16
N LEU A 282 -13.14 12.86 7.49
CA LEU A 282 -12.54 12.41 8.74
C LEU A 282 -11.44 11.37 8.46
N VAL A 283 -10.46 11.35 9.35
CA VAL A 283 -9.61 10.19 9.58
C VAL A 283 -10.23 9.43 10.75
N HIS A 284 -10.40 8.12 10.59
CA HIS A 284 -10.99 7.24 11.60
C HIS A 284 -9.94 6.30 12.16
N CYS A 285 -9.96 6.10 13.47
CA CYS A 285 -9.27 5.00 14.12
C CYS A 285 -10.28 4.11 14.84
N LEU A 286 -10.23 2.82 14.53
CA LEU A 286 -11.13 1.83 15.07
C LEU A 286 -10.34 0.78 15.85
N ASP A 287 -10.95 0.20 16.85
CA ASP A 287 -10.49 -1.02 17.49
C ASP A 287 -10.63 -2.20 16.52
N ALA A 288 -9.55 -2.89 16.23
CA ALA A 288 -9.50 -3.95 15.22
C ALA A 288 -10.35 -5.17 15.57
N THR A 289 -10.58 -5.42 16.87
CA THR A 289 -11.36 -6.58 17.35
C THR A 289 -12.85 -6.31 17.32
N THR A 290 -13.27 -5.10 17.65
CA THR A 290 -14.67 -4.77 17.88
C THR A 290 -15.30 -3.84 16.87
N GLY A 291 -14.49 -3.18 16.03
CA GLY A 291 -14.93 -2.14 15.09
C GLY A 291 -15.38 -0.84 15.75
N LYS A 292 -15.23 -0.68 17.08
CA LYS A 292 -15.60 0.56 17.76
C LYS A 292 -14.63 1.69 17.43
N ALA A 293 -15.18 2.89 17.20
CA ALA A 293 -14.35 4.07 17.02
C ALA A 293 -13.57 4.38 18.31
N LEU A 294 -12.26 4.51 18.18
CA LEU A 294 -11.37 4.97 19.25
C LEU A 294 -11.23 6.49 19.22
N TRP A 295 -10.98 7.03 18.02
CA TRP A 295 -10.96 8.47 17.78
C TRP A 295 -11.27 8.78 16.30
N THR A 296 -11.61 10.04 16.04
CA THR A 296 -11.72 10.61 14.70
C THR A 296 -11.02 11.96 14.66
N PHE A 297 -10.41 12.29 13.52
CA PHE A 297 -9.75 13.56 13.28
C PHE A 297 -10.38 14.27 12.07
N PRO A 298 -10.86 15.53 12.19
CA PRO A 298 -11.48 16.25 11.10
C PRO A 298 -10.43 16.85 10.15
N THR A 299 -10.69 16.75 8.84
CA THR A 299 -9.95 17.39 7.77
C THR A 299 -10.81 18.41 7.04
N GLY A 300 -10.21 19.27 6.21
CA GLY A 300 -10.93 20.28 5.43
C GLY A 300 -11.69 19.71 4.23
N ALA A 301 -11.27 18.55 3.70
CA ALA A 301 -11.88 17.87 2.55
C ALA A 301 -11.86 16.34 2.73
N ARG A 302 -12.39 15.60 1.76
CA ARG A 302 -12.36 14.14 1.75
C ARG A 302 -10.92 13.60 1.85
N VAL A 303 -10.80 12.38 2.36
CA VAL A 303 -9.52 11.69 2.57
C VAL A 303 -9.54 10.40 1.75
N ASP A 304 -9.00 10.46 0.53
CA ASP A 304 -8.85 9.30 -0.36
C ASP A 304 -7.47 8.63 -0.16
N SER A 305 -6.48 9.38 0.30
CA SER A 305 -5.15 8.87 0.69
C SER A 305 -5.23 7.77 1.73
N SER A 306 -4.40 6.75 1.60
CA SER A 306 -4.31 5.65 2.57
C SER A 306 -3.20 5.93 3.59
N PRO A 307 -3.45 5.82 4.91
CA PRO A 307 -2.48 6.21 5.92
C PRO A 307 -1.26 5.29 5.96
N ALA A 308 -0.08 5.83 6.21
CA ALA A 308 1.13 5.09 6.56
C ALA A 308 1.46 5.29 8.04
N VAL A 309 1.86 4.22 8.73
CA VAL A 309 2.21 4.28 10.16
C VAL A 309 3.69 4.06 10.35
N SER A 310 4.32 4.92 11.15
CA SER A 310 5.72 4.78 11.57
C SER A 310 5.83 5.05 13.07
N GLY A 311 6.15 4.01 13.84
CA GLY A 311 6.09 4.06 15.29
C GLY A 311 4.69 4.43 15.79
N GLU A 312 4.58 5.45 16.64
CA GLU A 312 3.31 5.91 17.23
C GLU A 312 2.62 7.02 16.40
N ARG A 313 3.04 7.22 15.14
CA ARG A 313 2.52 8.29 14.28
C ARG A 313 1.87 7.75 13.03
N VAL A 314 0.71 8.32 12.70
CA VAL A 314 -0.04 8.08 11.46
C VAL A 314 0.19 9.26 10.52
N PHE A 315 0.59 8.98 9.29
CA PHE A 315 0.76 9.97 8.22
C PHE A 315 -0.30 9.76 7.15
N ILE A 316 -1.00 10.83 6.78
CA ILE A 316 -2.10 10.73 5.81
C ILE A 316 -2.27 12.04 5.05
N GLY A 317 -2.41 11.94 3.72
CA GLY A 317 -2.77 13.05 2.86
C GLY A 317 -4.28 13.33 2.88
N SER A 318 -4.67 14.54 2.55
CA SER A 318 -6.07 14.94 2.40
C SER A 318 -6.26 15.80 1.15
N ASN A 319 -7.46 15.73 0.57
CA ASN A 319 -7.82 16.59 -0.56
C ASN A 319 -7.95 18.07 -0.19
N ASP A 320 -7.76 18.43 1.10
CA ASP A 320 -7.62 19.84 1.54
C ASP A 320 -6.21 20.41 1.31
N GLY A 321 -5.32 19.61 0.70
CA GLY A 321 -3.95 19.99 0.39
C GLY A 321 -2.97 19.82 1.54
N ARG A 322 -3.33 19.07 2.58
CA ARG A 322 -2.47 18.88 3.75
C ARG A 322 -2.06 17.42 3.92
N LEU A 323 -0.80 17.26 4.30
CA LEU A 323 -0.26 16.04 4.88
C LEU A 323 -0.27 16.18 6.41
N TYR A 324 -0.97 15.30 7.08
CA TYR A 324 -1.09 15.29 8.54
C TYR A 324 -0.22 14.19 9.16
N ALA A 325 0.39 14.49 10.31
CA ALA A 325 0.90 13.50 11.24
C ALA A 325 0.05 13.52 12.50
N LEU A 326 -0.56 12.38 12.83
CA LEU A 326 -1.44 12.21 13.98
C LEU A 326 -0.86 11.22 14.98
N SER A 327 -1.15 11.38 16.26
CA SER A 327 -0.89 10.36 17.27
C SER A 327 -1.74 9.12 16.97
N LEU A 328 -1.12 7.95 16.86
CA LEU A 328 -1.81 6.68 16.69
C LEU A 328 -2.73 6.37 17.88
N GLU A 329 -2.34 6.78 19.09
CA GLU A 329 -3.09 6.51 20.31
C GLU A 329 -4.29 7.43 20.45
N THR A 330 -4.12 8.75 20.26
CA THR A 330 -5.13 9.77 20.61
C THR A 330 -5.80 10.43 19.42
N GLY A 331 -5.22 10.36 18.23
CA GLY A 331 -5.67 11.09 17.04
C GLY A 331 -5.33 12.58 17.06
N GLU A 332 -4.59 13.06 18.07
CA GLU A 332 -4.14 14.44 18.12
C GLU A 332 -3.17 14.74 17.00
N LYS A 333 -3.29 15.95 16.42
CA LYS A 333 -2.39 16.41 15.38
C LYS A 333 -1.02 16.76 15.99
N LEU A 334 0.00 16.05 15.54
CA LEU A 334 1.39 16.25 15.96
C LEU A 334 2.15 17.21 15.02
N TRP A 335 1.82 17.13 13.71
CA TRP A 335 2.47 17.93 12.69
C TRP A 335 1.57 18.01 11.45
N GLU A 336 1.75 19.05 10.64
CA GLU A 336 1.14 19.17 9.32
C GLU A 336 2.05 19.89 8.33
N PHE A 337 1.88 19.57 7.05
CA PHE A 337 2.46 20.28 5.93
C PHE A 337 1.36 20.68 4.96
N ASN A 338 1.36 21.92 4.48
CA ASN A 338 0.43 22.40 3.47
C ASN A 338 1.12 22.37 2.09
N ALA A 339 0.72 21.44 1.25
CA ALA A 339 1.20 21.31 -0.13
C ALA A 339 0.52 22.32 -1.07
N GLY A 340 -0.66 22.83 -0.70
CA GLY A 340 -1.42 23.77 -1.51
C GLY A 340 -2.33 23.11 -2.56
N ALA A 341 -2.12 21.82 -2.86
CA ALA A 341 -2.90 21.02 -3.81
C ALA A 341 -3.33 19.68 -3.18
N PRO A 342 -4.42 19.05 -3.64
CA PRO A 342 -4.92 17.80 -3.08
C PRO A 342 -3.85 16.70 -3.00
N LEU A 343 -3.83 15.98 -1.90
CA LEU A 343 -2.96 14.83 -1.64
C LEU A 343 -3.81 13.55 -1.62
N SER A 344 -4.08 12.97 -2.79
CA SER A 344 -4.79 11.70 -2.96
C SER A 344 -3.85 10.50 -2.89
N ALA A 345 -2.60 10.65 -3.37
CA ALA A 345 -1.56 9.65 -3.21
C ALA A 345 -1.32 9.30 -1.73
N SER A 346 -0.88 8.08 -1.46
CA SER A 346 -0.59 7.63 -0.11
C SER A 346 0.88 7.86 0.24
N PRO A 347 1.20 8.23 1.49
CA PRO A 347 2.58 8.36 1.93
C PRO A 347 3.33 7.02 1.85
N ALA A 348 4.59 7.06 1.44
CA ALA A 348 5.55 5.97 1.52
C ALA A 348 6.64 6.32 2.53
N ILE A 349 7.04 5.35 3.36
CA ILE A 349 7.99 5.58 4.45
C ILE A 349 9.06 4.49 4.46
N ALA A 350 10.29 4.88 4.21
CA ALA A 350 11.47 4.02 4.35
C ALA A 350 12.74 4.86 4.54
N GLU A 351 13.81 4.25 5.03
CA GLU A 351 15.14 4.84 5.15
C GLU A 351 15.15 6.21 5.87
N GLY A 352 14.24 6.37 6.87
CA GLY A 352 14.08 7.62 7.62
C GLY A 352 13.49 8.77 6.81
N ARG A 353 12.84 8.49 5.67
CA ARG A 353 12.19 9.44 4.76
C ARG A 353 10.70 9.13 4.61
N LEU A 354 9.93 10.18 4.40
CA LEU A 354 8.54 10.12 3.98
C LEU A 354 8.42 10.80 2.61
N VAL A 355 7.83 10.11 1.64
CA VAL A 355 7.60 10.63 0.29
C VAL A 355 6.11 10.61 -0.03
N ILE A 356 5.59 11.67 -0.67
CA ILE A 356 4.21 11.77 -1.13
C ILE A 356 4.13 12.64 -2.40
N GLY A 357 3.25 12.28 -3.34
CA GLY A 357 2.91 13.07 -4.50
C GLY A 357 1.63 13.90 -4.29
N SER A 358 1.46 14.95 -5.08
CA SER A 358 0.28 15.82 -5.10
C SER A 358 -0.38 15.86 -6.45
N GLN A 359 -1.64 16.31 -6.52
CA GLN A 359 -2.40 16.40 -7.76
C GLN A 359 -1.99 17.57 -8.66
N ASP A 360 -1.14 18.48 -8.21
CA ASP A 360 -0.50 19.49 -9.04
C ASP A 360 0.87 19.04 -9.57
N GLY A 361 1.22 17.76 -9.37
CA GLY A 361 2.41 17.15 -9.94
C GLY A 361 3.69 17.38 -9.16
N VAL A 362 3.62 17.66 -7.88
CA VAL A 362 4.82 17.83 -7.06
C VAL A 362 5.05 16.61 -6.16
N VAL A 363 6.26 16.09 -6.15
CA VAL A 363 6.73 15.07 -5.19
C VAL A 363 7.41 15.78 -4.03
N TYR A 364 7.04 15.45 -2.80
CA TYR A 364 7.65 15.97 -1.59
C TYR A 364 8.36 14.86 -0.82
N CYS A 365 9.55 15.15 -0.32
CA CYS A 365 10.30 14.27 0.57
C CYS A 365 10.61 14.95 1.90
N PHE A 366 10.27 14.28 2.99
CA PHE A 366 10.49 14.76 4.35
C PHE A 366 11.42 13.84 5.11
N GLY A 367 12.13 14.42 6.05
CA GLY A 367 13.05 13.71 6.94
C GLY A 367 13.76 14.69 7.87
N LYS A 368 14.93 14.28 8.39
CA LYS A 368 15.79 15.16 9.18
C LYS A 368 16.86 15.76 8.28
N LYS A 369 16.99 17.10 8.27
CA LYS A 369 18.18 17.76 7.68
C LYS A 369 19.43 17.34 8.43
N GLN A 370 20.45 17.02 7.68
CA GLN A 370 21.79 16.70 8.23
C GLN A 370 22.52 17.96 8.68
#